data_77c57cd05ddcb9aa4fcdcdb2e1a84ac8
#
_entry.id   77c57cd05ddcb9aa4fcdcdb2e1a84ac8
#
_cell.length_a   1.000
_cell.length_b   1.000
_cell.length_c   1.000
_cell.angle_alpha   90.00
_cell.angle_beta   90.00
_cell.angle_gamma   90.00
#
_symmetry.space_group_name_H-M   'P 1'
#
loop_
_entity.id
_entity.type
_entity.pdbx_description
1 polymer ?
#
loop_
_entity_poly.entity_id
_entity_poly.type
_entity_poly.pdbx_seq_one_letter_code
_entity_poly.pdbx_strand_id
1 'polypeptide(L)'
;MFSPIVSSTLQATAIAAASNVIAQLLEQRSKQQVPTTISAADFLRFVIFTLLTAPPNYLWQHTLERVFPGRKPIDSTKTVLPRYEIREHDELLGEDVLQQEEEFGTKLDWKNTMIKWFVDCMTLGALLNTAAFLILMGIMKGRSPGEIGTALRTDTFPIIYASYKIWPSASIVNFALIPVEKRIVFLSAVGLVWGVFLSLTAAKQ
;
A
#
# COMPACT_ATOMS: atom_id res chain seq x y z
N MET A 1 -3.06 1.31 23.74
CA MET A 1 -2.84 1.69 22.32
C MET A 1 -2.41 0.45 21.55
N PHE A 2 -2.97 0.19 20.37
CA PHE A 2 -2.49 -0.91 19.51
C PHE A 2 -1.11 -0.56 18.93
N SER A 3 -0.28 -1.58 18.66
CA SER A 3 0.97 -1.35 17.95
C SER A 3 0.72 -0.81 16.54
N PRO A 4 1.64 -0.02 15.95
CA PRO A 4 1.46 0.57 14.62
C PRO A 4 1.13 -0.46 13.53
N ILE A 5 1.75 -1.64 13.58
CA ILE A 5 1.47 -2.74 12.64
C ILE A 5 0.03 -3.26 12.78
N VAL A 6 -0.48 -3.41 14.00
CA VAL A 6 -1.87 -3.86 14.22
C VAL A 6 -2.86 -2.81 13.73
N SER A 7 -2.63 -1.54 14.07
CA SER A 7 -3.47 -0.43 13.63
C SER A 7 -3.52 -0.33 12.09
N SER A 8 -2.37 -0.37 11.42
CA SER A 8 -2.29 -0.33 9.96
C SER A 8 -2.95 -1.55 9.31
N THR A 9 -2.78 -2.74 9.89
CA THR A 9 -3.42 -3.97 9.40
C THR A 9 -4.95 -3.88 9.49
N LEU A 10 -5.49 -3.41 10.61
CA LEU A 10 -6.94 -3.27 10.79
C LEU A 10 -7.53 -2.23 9.83
N GLN A 11 -6.87 -1.09 9.66
CA GLN A 11 -7.30 -0.06 8.71
C GLN A 11 -7.26 -0.58 7.27
N ALA A 12 -6.17 -1.23 6.85
CA ALA A 12 -6.05 -1.85 5.54
C ALA A 12 -7.15 -2.89 5.29
N THR A 13 -7.45 -3.70 6.30
CA THR A 13 -8.51 -4.72 6.23
C THR A 13 -9.90 -4.10 6.08
N ALA A 14 -10.19 -3.02 6.81
CA ALA A 14 -11.45 -2.30 6.66
C ALA A 14 -11.61 -1.70 5.26
N ILE A 15 -10.55 -1.10 4.71
CA ILE A 15 -10.54 -0.58 3.34
C ILE A 15 -10.74 -1.71 2.32
N ALA A 16 -10.05 -2.84 2.47
CA ALA A 16 -10.19 -3.99 1.58
C ALA A 16 -11.61 -4.58 1.62
N ALA A 17 -12.22 -4.66 2.80
CA ALA A 17 -13.60 -5.08 2.97
C ALA A 17 -14.58 -4.15 2.22
N ALA A 18 -14.43 -2.83 2.41
CA ALA A 18 -15.23 -1.84 1.69
C ALA A 18 -15.02 -1.92 0.16
N SER A 19 -13.75 -2.06 -0.27
CA SER A 19 -13.40 -2.23 -1.69
C SER A 19 -14.09 -3.43 -2.32
N ASN A 20 -14.09 -4.57 -1.64
CA ASN A 20 -14.72 -5.78 -2.14
C ASN A 20 -16.25 -5.63 -2.26
N VAL A 21 -16.90 -5.02 -1.27
CA VAL A 21 -18.34 -4.74 -1.33
C VAL A 21 -18.67 -3.83 -2.52
N ILE A 22 -17.93 -2.74 -2.69
CA ILE A 22 -18.12 -1.80 -3.81
C ILE A 22 -17.92 -2.52 -5.15
N ALA A 23 -16.87 -3.33 -5.28
CA ALA A 23 -16.59 -4.09 -6.50
C ALA A 23 -17.74 -5.05 -6.85
N GLN A 24 -18.26 -5.79 -5.88
CA GLN A 24 -19.40 -6.68 -6.08
C GLN A 24 -20.69 -5.93 -6.50
N LEU A 25 -20.96 -4.78 -5.88
CA LEU A 25 -22.13 -3.95 -6.24
C LEU A 25 -22.01 -3.38 -7.67
N LEU A 26 -20.81 -2.95 -8.07
CA LEU A 26 -20.55 -2.43 -9.42
C LEU A 26 -20.67 -3.54 -10.47
N GLU A 27 -20.16 -4.73 -10.18
CA GLU A 27 -20.26 -5.90 -11.07
C GLU A 27 -21.73 -6.32 -11.29
N GLN A 28 -22.53 -6.33 -10.23
CA GLN A 28 -23.97 -6.63 -10.32
C GLN A 28 -24.71 -5.63 -11.20
N ARG A 29 -24.44 -4.32 -11.04
CA ARG A 29 -25.03 -3.29 -11.88
C ARG A 29 -24.67 -3.42 -13.35
N SER A 30 -23.42 -3.77 -13.62
CA SER A 30 -22.90 -3.92 -14.97
C SER A 30 -23.55 -5.05 -15.75
N LYS A 31 -23.79 -6.18 -15.09
CA LYS A 31 -24.36 -7.39 -15.72
C LYS A 31 -25.89 -7.31 -15.88
N GLN A 32 -26.53 -6.21 -15.56
CA GLN A 32 -28.00 -6.05 -15.53
C GLN A 32 -28.71 -7.20 -14.79
N GLN A 33 -28.02 -7.85 -13.88
CA GLN A 33 -28.59 -8.94 -13.09
C GLN A 33 -29.45 -8.36 -11.96
N VAL A 34 -30.54 -9.04 -11.67
CA VAL A 34 -31.34 -8.78 -10.46
C VAL A 34 -30.37 -8.74 -9.27
N PRO A 35 -30.50 -7.78 -8.31
CA PRO A 35 -29.58 -7.66 -7.17
C PRO A 35 -29.46 -9.01 -6.47
N THR A 36 -28.39 -9.73 -6.78
CA THR A 36 -28.00 -10.96 -6.07
C THR A 36 -27.30 -10.57 -4.79
N THR A 37 -27.46 -11.37 -3.77
CA THR A 37 -26.81 -11.16 -2.47
C THR A 37 -25.30 -11.06 -2.64
N ILE A 38 -24.69 -10.14 -1.90
CA ILE A 38 -23.22 -10.04 -1.80
C ILE A 38 -22.64 -11.41 -1.44
N SER A 39 -21.65 -11.87 -2.20
CA SER A 39 -20.96 -13.13 -1.91
C SER A 39 -20.15 -12.99 -0.61
N ALA A 40 -20.68 -13.55 0.48
CA ALA A 40 -19.99 -13.59 1.76
C ALA A 40 -18.65 -14.36 1.67
N ALA A 41 -18.58 -15.37 0.80
CA ALA A 41 -17.36 -16.15 0.59
C ALA A 41 -16.24 -15.28 -0.03
N ASP A 42 -16.54 -14.48 -1.05
CA ASP A 42 -15.56 -13.59 -1.67
C ASP A 42 -15.18 -12.45 -0.73
N PHE A 43 -16.14 -11.90 0.01
CA PHE A 43 -15.87 -10.91 1.06
C PHE A 43 -14.88 -11.46 2.09
N LEU A 44 -15.14 -12.63 2.66
CA LEU A 44 -14.26 -13.25 3.64
C LEU A 44 -12.87 -13.57 3.07
N ARG A 45 -12.77 -14.02 1.83
CA ARG A 45 -11.48 -14.26 1.17
C ARG A 45 -10.63 -12.99 1.12
N PHE A 46 -11.21 -11.85 0.76
CA PHE A 46 -10.47 -10.59 0.73
C PHE A 46 -10.09 -10.08 2.11
N VAL A 47 -10.94 -10.23 3.11
CA VAL A 47 -10.63 -9.92 4.51
C VAL A 47 -9.46 -10.77 5.01
N ILE A 48 -9.54 -12.09 4.84
CA ILE A 48 -8.48 -13.03 5.26
C ILE A 48 -7.19 -12.75 4.49
N PHE A 49 -7.28 -12.54 3.18
CA PHE A 49 -6.12 -12.19 2.35
C PHE A 49 -5.39 -10.96 2.90
N THR A 50 -6.12 -9.89 3.19
CA THR A 50 -5.51 -8.65 3.70
C THR A 50 -4.93 -8.84 5.10
N LEU A 51 -5.61 -9.55 5.99
CA LEU A 51 -5.10 -9.87 7.33
C LEU A 51 -3.78 -10.66 7.26
N LEU A 52 -3.63 -11.55 6.29
CA LEU A 52 -2.42 -12.34 6.12
C LEU A 52 -1.28 -11.57 5.42
N THR A 53 -1.61 -10.67 4.49
CA THR A 53 -0.60 -10.01 3.66
C THR A 53 -0.19 -8.62 4.16
N ALA A 54 -1.04 -7.90 4.89
CA ALA A 54 -0.71 -6.57 5.39
C ALA A 54 0.44 -6.56 6.40
N PRO A 55 0.55 -7.48 7.39
CA PRO A 55 1.69 -7.50 8.31
C PRO A 55 3.04 -7.72 7.62
N PRO A 56 3.24 -8.76 6.77
CA PRO A 56 4.51 -8.92 6.06
C PRO A 56 4.80 -7.76 5.11
N ASN A 57 3.78 -7.18 4.46
CA ASN A 57 3.97 -6.00 3.64
C ASN A 57 4.38 -4.75 4.47
N TYR A 58 3.81 -4.58 5.67
CA TYR A 58 4.26 -3.55 6.61
C TYR A 58 5.75 -3.70 6.95
N LEU A 59 6.18 -4.91 7.29
CA LEU A 59 7.58 -5.19 7.58
C LEU A 59 8.48 -4.97 6.34
N TRP A 60 8.00 -5.31 5.16
CA TRP A 60 8.68 -5.04 3.90
C TRP A 60 8.91 -3.55 3.67
N GLN A 61 7.88 -2.72 3.85
CA GLN A 61 7.98 -1.26 3.72
C GLN A 61 8.98 -0.66 4.73
N HIS A 62 8.97 -1.16 5.97
CA HIS A 62 9.94 -0.77 7.00
C HIS A 62 11.37 -1.21 6.65
N THR A 63 11.54 -2.41 6.11
CA THR A 63 12.84 -2.92 5.66
C THR A 63 13.40 -2.05 4.54
N LEU A 64 12.59 -1.73 3.55
CA LEU A 64 12.99 -0.82 2.46
C LEU A 64 13.39 0.56 2.97
N GLU A 65 12.66 1.12 3.94
CA GLU A 65 13.00 2.42 4.53
C GLU A 65 14.29 2.36 5.35
N ARG A 66 14.51 1.26 6.07
CA ARG A 66 15.72 1.05 6.86
C ARG A 66 16.97 0.87 5.98
N VAL A 67 16.85 0.14 4.86
CA VAL A 67 17.98 -0.14 3.95
C VAL A 67 18.25 1.06 3.04
N PHE A 68 17.21 1.74 2.59
CA PHE A 68 17.26 2.90 1.71
C PHE A 68 16.49 4.07 2.32
N PRO A 69 17.04 4.78 3.32
CA PRO A 69 16.36 5.90 3.97
C PRO A 69 15.93 6.95 2.94
N GLY A 70 14.63 7.31 2.95
CA GLY A 70 14.06 8.24 1.98
C GLY A 70 14.38 9.70 2.28
N ARG A 71 14.85 10.01 3.48
CA ARG A 71 15.19 11.36 3.91
C ARG A 71 16.62 11.40 4.45
N LYS A 72 17.34 12.47 4.15
CA LYS A 72 18.68 12.75 4.66
C LYS A 72 18.66 14.01 5.51
N PRO A 73 19.42 14.09 6.62
CA PRO A 73 19.61 15.33 7.36
C PRO A 73 20.14 16.42 6.43
N ILE A 74 19.64 17.65 6.59
CA ILE A 74 20.22 18.81 5.93
C ILE A 74 21.49 19.18 6.70
N ASP A 75 22.61 19.27 5.99
CA ASP A 75 23.87 19.72 6.57
C ASP A 75 23.72 21.20 6.99
N SER A 76 23.44 21.41 8.27
CA SER A 76 23.26 22.75 8.87
C SER A 76 24.49 23.67 8.78
N THR A 77 25.63 23.12 8.37
CA THR A 77 26.82 23.94 8.12
C THR A 77 26.73 24.78 6.84
N LYS A 78 25.78 24.46 5.93
CA LYS A 78 25.59 25.17 4.65
C LYS A 78 24.36 26.07 4.60
N THR A 79 23.48 25.99 5.58
CA THR A 79 22.29 26.85 5.65
C THR A 79 22.32 27.59 6.96
N VAL A 80 22.74 28.83 6.92
CA VAL A 80 22.59 29.76 8.06
C VAL A 80 21.10 30.07 8.15
N LEU A 81 20.35 29.26 8.88
CA LEU A 81 19.01 29.61 9.29
C LEU A 81 19.11 30.76 10.29
N PRO A 82 18.30 31.83 10.19
CA PRO A 82 18.29 32.87 11.21
C PRO A 82 17.94 32.19 12.54
N ARG A 83 18.82 32.30 13.49
CA ARG A 83 18.65 31.84 14.87
C ARG A 83 17.51 32.66 15.45
N TYR A 84 16.29 32.09 15.45
CA TYR A 84 15.23 32.62 16.30
C TYR A 84 15.66 32.40 17.75
N GLU A 85 15.84 33.52 18.47
CA GLU A 85 16.01 33.49 19.92
C GLU A 85 14.77 32.81 20.51
N ILE A 86 14.96 31.60 21.03
CA ILE A 86 13.96 30.89 21.79
C ILE A 86 13.72 31.72 23.05
N ARG A 87 12.59 32.45 23.05
CA ARG A 87 12.10 33.08 24.28
C ARG A 87 11.59 31.95 25.20
N GLU A 88 12.04 32.01 26.41
CA GLU A 88 11.83 31.10 27.56
C GLU A 88 10.35 30.84 27.97
N HIS A 89 9.37 30.92 27.07
CA HIS A 89 7.96 30.88 27.43
C HIS A 89 7.12 29.76 26.77
N ASP A 90 7.73 28.81 26.08
CA ASP A 90 7.00 27.77 25.33
C ASP A 90 7.31 26.32 25.78
N GLU A 91 7.23 26.07 27.09
CA GLU A 91 7.32 24.71 27.65
C GLU A 91 6.08 23.82 27.37
N LEU A 92 5.07 24.32 26.67
CA LEU A 92 3.78 23.62 26.44
C LEU A 92 3.49 23.24 25.00
N LEU A 93 4.41 23.48 24.04
CA LEU A 93 4.24 23.10 22.61
C LEU A 93 5.25 22.02 22.18
N GLY A 94 5.78 21.21 23.11
CA GLY A 94 7.01 20.44 22.93
C GLY A 94 6.99 19.35 21.86
N GLU A 95 5.90 18.62 21.62
CA GLU A 95 5.95 17.47 20.71
C GLU A 95 5.63 17.82 19.25
N ASP A 96 4.70 18.73 19.00
CA ASP A 96 4.33 19.11 17.64
C ASP A 96 5.41 20.00 16.97
N VAL A 97 6.08 20.86 17.77
CA VAL A 97 7.18 21.70 17.30
C VAL A 97 8.43 20.88 16.99
N LEU A 98 8.77 19.89 17.82
CA LEU A 98 9.90 19.00 17.57
C LEU A 98 9.69 18.14 16.32
N GLN A 99 8.49 17.67 16.06
CA GLN A 99 8.18 16.95 14.82
C GLN A 99 8.25 17.86 13.59
N GLN A 100 7.84 19.13 13.69
CA GLN A 100 8.01 20.11 12.62
C GLN A 100 9.47 20.49 12.38
N GLU A 101 10.28 20.65 13.42
CA GLU A 101 11.72 20.94 13.27
C GLU A 101 12.48 19.76 12.66
N GLU A 102 12.12 18.51 12.98
CA GLU A 102 12.68 17.33 12.30
C GLU A 102 12.30 17.27 10.82
N GLU A 103 11.10 17.70 10.44
CA GLU A 103 10.65 17.74 9.06
C GLU A 103 11.35 18.86 8.26
N PHE A 104 11.61 20.01 8.85
CA PHE A 104 12.40 21.11 8.25
C PHE A 104 13.89 20.79 8.12
N GLY A 105 14.43 19.91 8.97
CA GLY A 105 15.83 19.50 8.97
C GLY A 105 16.19 18.37 8.00
N THR A 106 15.23 17.84 7.23
CA THR A 106 15.49 16.70 6.34
C THR A 106 15.14 16.99 4.88
N LYS A 107 15.96 16.49 3.95
CA LYS A 107 15.73 16.58 2.50
C LYS A 107 15.42 15.21 1.93
N LEU A 108 14.46 15.15 1.00
CA LEU A 108 14.12 13.92 0.27
C LEU A 108 15.33 13.41 -0.53
N ASP A 109 15.69 12.16 -0.31
CA ASP A 109 16.71 11.44 -1.08
C ASP A 109 16.07 10.74 -2.29
N TRP A 110 16.06 11.45 -3.42
CA TRP A 110 15.51 10.91 -4.66
C TRP A 110 16.19 9.62 -5.12
N LYS A 111 17.49 9.46 -4.89
CA LYS A 111 18.22 8.24 -5.25
C LYS A 111 17.65 7.04 -4.51
N ASN A 112 17.58 7.12 -3.19
CA ASN A 112 17.03 6.03 -2.38
C ASN A 112 15.54 5.82 -2.62
N THR A 113 14.79 6.90 -2.87
CA THR A 113 13.37 6.82 -3.24
C THR A 113 13.17 6.05 -4.54
N MET A 114 13.96 6.32 -5.57
CA MET A 114 13.90 5.59 -6.85
C MET A 114 14.36 4.13 -6.72
N ILE A 115 15.35 3.85 -5.88
CA ILE A 115 15.77 2.46 -5.60
C ILE A 115 14.61 1.70 -4.93
N LYS A 116 13.99 2.27 -3.89
CA LYS A 116 12.81 1.65 -3.24
C LYS A 116 11.68 1.41 -4.22
N TRP A 117 11.34 2.41 -5.01
CA TRP A 117 10.34 2.31 -6.05
C TRP A 117 10.63 1.18 -7.04
N PHE A 118 11.86 1.08 -7.52
CA PHE A 118 12.24 0.04 -8.46
C PHE A 118 12.16 -1.37 -7.84
N VAL A 119 12.71 -1.53 -6.63
CA VAL A 119 12.72 -2.82 -5.93
C VAL A 119 11.30 -3.26 -5.55
N ASP A 120 10.45 -2.34 -5.10
CA ASP A 120 9.09 -2.64 -4.66
C ASP A 120 8.14 -2.81 -5.84
N CYS A 121 8.04 -1.82 -6.70
CA CYS A 121 7.01 -1.77 -7.73
C CYS A 121 7.41 -2.50 -9.02
N MET A 122 8.68 -2.41 -9.42
CA MET A 122 9.10 -2.92 -10.73
C MET A 122 9.66 -4.35 -10.69
N THR A 123 10.09 -4.82 -9.52
CA THR A 123 10.75 -6.12 -9.40
C THR A 123 10.20 -6.97 -8.24
N LEU A 124 10.93 -7.06 -7.15
CA LEU A 124 10.71 -8.02 -6.07
C LEU A 124 9.36 -7.87 -5.38
N GLY A 125 8.97 -6.65 -5.03
CA GLY A 125 7.68 -6.40 -4.36
C GLY A 125 6.50 -6.80 -5.24
N ALA A 126 6.51 -6.42 -6.53
CA ALA A 126 5.46 -6.79 -7.47
C ALA A 126 5.34 -8.31 -7.64
N LEU A 127 6.47 -9.01 -7.76
CA LEU A 127 6.50 -10.47 -7.87
C LEU A 127 5.97 -11.14 -6.61
N LEU A 128 6.44 -10.75 -5.43
CA LEU A 128 6.02 -11.33 -4.15
C LEU A 128 4.54 -11.09 -3.88
N ASN A 129 4.04 -9.88 -4.10
CA ASN A 129 2.63 -9.55 -3.92
C ASN A 129 1.72 -10.33 -4.87
N THR A 130 2.09 -10.43 -6.16
CA THR A 130 1.31 -11.19 -7.14
C THR A 130 1.33 -12.68 -6.85
N ALA A 131 2.49 -13.24 -6.49
CA ALA A 131 2.59 -14.65 -6.10
C ALA A 131 1.77 -14.94 -4.85
N ALA A 132 1.85 -14.10 -3.81
CA ALA A 132 1.04 -14.24 -2.60
C ALA A 132 -0.46 -14.20 -2.93
N PHE A 133 -0.88 -13.29 -3.81
CA PHE A 133 -2.28 -13.21 -4.26
C PHE A 133 -2.73 -14.51 -4.94
N LEU A 134 -1.99 -15.01 -5.92
CA LEU A 134 -2.34 -16.20 -6.67
C LEU A 134 -2.36 -17.45 -5.78
N ILE A 135 -1.40 -17.58 -4.86
CA ILE A 135 -1.30 -18.72 -3.93
C ILE A 135 -2.44 -18.67 -2.92
N LEU A 136 -2.57 -17.58 -2.18
CA LEU A 136 -3.55 -17.49 -1.09
C LEU A 136 -4.99 -17.54 -1.62
N MET A 137 -5.28 -16.81 -2.69
CA MET A 137 -6.60 -16.86 -3.31
C MET A 137 -6.89 -18.23 -3.95
N GLY A 138 -5.88 -18.88 -4.54
CA GLY A 138 -6.00 -20.26 -5.04
C GLY A 138 -6.37 -21.23 -3.94
N ILE A 139 -5.65 -21.22 -2.81
CA ILE A 139 -5.94 -22.07 -1.64
C ILE A 139 -7.34 -21.79 -1.09
N MET A 140 -7.72 -20.53 -0.90
CA MET A 140 -9.04 -20.16 -0.38
C MET A 140 -10.20 -20.49 -1.33
N LYS A 141 -9.92 -20.65 -2.63
CA LYS A 141 -10.87 -21.12 -3.65
C LYS A 141 -10.86 -22.64 -3.82
N GLY A 142 -10.05 -23.37 -3.04
CA GLY A 142 -9.96 -24.83 -3.11
C GLY A 142 -9.28 -25.36 -4.37
N ARG A 143 -8.43 -24.54 -5.04
CA ARG A 143 -7.68 -24.99 -6.22
C ARG A 143 -6.59 -25.98 -5.82
N SER A 144 -6.33 -26.95 -6.69
CA SER A 144 -5.24 -27.92 -6.51
C SER A 144 -3.87 -27.24 -6.62
N PRO A 145 -2.82 -27.82 -6.02
CA PRO A 145 -1.45 -27.30 -6.17
C PRO A 145 -1.00 -27.16 -7.63
N GLY A 146 -1.44 -28.06 -8.51
CA GLY A 146 -1.15 -28.00 -9.94
C GLY A 146 -1.77 -26.79 -10.63
N GLU A 147 -3.04 -26.48 -10.31
CA GLU A 147 -3.73 -25.29 -10.84
C GLU A 147 -3.09 -24.00 -10.33
N ILE A 148 -2.68 -23.95 -9.03
CA ILE A 148 -1.97 -22.81 -8.46
C ILE A 148 -0.61 -22.63 -9.16
N GLY A 149 0.13 -23.73 -9.38
CA GLY A 149 1.40 -23.69 -10.09
C GLY A 149 1.25 -23.24 -11.54
N THR A 150 0.17 -23.62 -12.21
CA THR A 150 -0.15 -23.14 -13.57
C THR A 150 -0.45 -21.65 -13.54
N ALA A 151 -1.34 -21.18 -12.64
CA ALA A 151 -1.67 -19.76 -12.50
C ALA A 151 -0.42 -18.90 -12.20
N LEU A 152 0.51 -19.38 -11.36
CA LEU A 152 1.78 -18.69 -11.12
C LEU A 152 2.63 -18.52 -12.39
N ARG A 153 2.60 -19.48 -13.30
CA ARG A 153 3.38 -19.41 -14.55
C ARG A 153 2.70 -18.56 -15.62
N THR A 154 1.36 -18.63 -15.71
CA THR A 154 0.59 -17.99 -16.79
C THR A 154 0.13 -16.58 -16.43
N ASP A 155 -0.27 -16.33 -15.17
CA ASP A 155 -1.01 -15.13 -14.80
C ASP A 155 -0.13 -14.07 -14.11
N THR A 156 1.04 -14.45 -13.56
CA THR A 156 1.90 -13.51 -12.82
C THR A 156 2.29 -12.30 -13.66
N PHE A 157 2.87 -12.51 -14.84
CA PHE A 157 3.33 -11.40 -15.69
C PHE A 157 2.17 -10.58 -16.28
N PRO A 158 1.07 -11.17 -16.78
CA PRO A 158 -0.10 -10.40 -17.19
C PRO A 158 -0.68 -9.51 -16.10
N ILE A 159 -0.77 -10.00 -14.85
CA ILE A 159 -1.27 -9.22 -13.71
C ILE A 159 -0.31 -8.06 -13.41
N ILE A 160 1.00 -8.31 -13.34
CA ILE A 160 2.00 -7.27 -13.10
C ILE A 160 1.95 -6.21 -14.20
N TYR A 161 1.90 -6.61 -15.46
CA TYR A 161 1.81 -5.68 -16.59
C TYR A 161 0.54 -4.81 -16.53
N ALA A 162 -0.60 -5.41 -16.21
CA ALA A 162 -1.84 -4.66 -16.02
C ALA A 162 -1.74 -3.65 -14.87
N SER A 163 -1.06 -4.02 -13.78
CA SER A 163 -0.88 -3.19 -12.59
C SER A 163 0.01 -1.96 -12.85
N TYR A 164 0.90 -2.02 -13.81
CA TYR A 164 1.80 -0.90 -14.16
C TYR A 164 1.08 0.36 -14.68
N LYS A 165 -0.21 0.29 -14.95
CA LYS A 165 -1.02 1.46 -15.31
C LYS A 165 -1.20 2.45 -14.14
N ILE A 166 -1.20 1.97 -12.90
CA ILE A 166 -1.48 2.80 -11.70
C ILE A 166 -0.36 2.69 -10.65
N TRP A 167 0.12 1.48 -10.38
CA TRP A 167 1.00 1.22 -9.25
C TRP A 167 2.35 1.96 -9.28
N PRO A 168 3.01 2.19 -10.45
CA PRO A 168 4.26 2.94 -10.46
C PRO A 168 4.10 4.36 -9.96
N SER A 169 3.04 5.08 -10.37
CA SER A 169 2.77 6.44 -9.90
C SER A 169 2.40 6.47 -8.42
N ALA A 170 1.54 5.54 -7.98
CA ALA A 170 1.15 5.42 -6.58
C ALA A 170 2.36 5.09 -5.68
N SER A 171 3.26 4.22 -6.14
CA SER A 171 4.45 3.83 -5.38
C SER A 171 5.46 4.99 -5.25
N ILE A 172 5.61 5.85 -6.26
CA ILE A 172 6.42 7.07 -6.13
C ILE A 172 5.85 7.99 -5.04
N VAL A 173 4.54 8.25 -5.07
CA VAL A 173 3.85 9.05 -4.04
C VAL A 173 4.04 8.41 -2.66
N ASN A 174 3.88 7.09 -2.57
CA ASN A 174 4.05 6.33 -1.35
C ASN A 174 5.43 6.52 -0.71
N PHE A 175 6.50 6.42 -1.50
CA PHE A 175 7.87 6.53 -0.99
C PHE A 175 8.34 7.97 -0.79
N ALA A 176 7.81 8.93 -1.55
CA ALA A 176 8.22 10.33 -1.48
C ALA A 176 7.48 11.11 -0.38
N LEU A 177 6.18 10.84 -0.19
CA LEU A 177 5.31 11.69 0.63
C LEU A 177 4.72 10.98 1.85
N ILE A 178 4.55 9.64 1.81
CA ILE A 178 3.83 8.93 2.86
C ILE A 178 4.79 8.39 3.92
N PRO A 179 4.60 8.74 5.21
CA PRO A 179 5.34 8.13 6.32
C PRO A 179 5.20 6.61 6.32
N VAL A 180 6.27 5.90 6.70
CA VAL A 180 6.36 4.44 6.56
C VAL A 180 5.22 3.69 7.28
N GLU A 181 4.77 4.20 8.42
CA GLU A 181 3.68 3.63 9.24
C GLU A 181 2.32 3.69 8.53
N LYS A 182 2.11 4.69 7.64
CA LYS A 182 0.85 4.93 6.93
C LYS A 182 0.83 4.36 5.51
N ARG A 183 1.94 3.84 5.02
CA ARG A 183 2.09 3.34 3.62
C ARG A 183 1.10 2.23 3.29
N ILE A 184 0.90 1.27 4.19
CA ILE A 184 -0.03 0.17 3.96
C ILE A 184 -1.47 0.66 3.81
N VAL A 185 -1.87 1.62 4.63
CA VAL A 185 -3.20 2.24 4.54
C VAL A 185 -3.37 3.00 3.23
N PHE A 186 -2.36 3.77 2.83
CA PHE A 186 -2.34 4.48 1.54
C PHE A 186 -2.42 3.51 0.35
N LEU A 187 -1.60 2.46 0.34
CA LEU A 187 -1.61 1.45 -0.73
C LEU A 187 -2.96 0.70 -0.78
N SER A 188 -3.60 0.46 0.36
CA SER A 188 -4.94 -0.14 0.41
C SER A 188 -6.01 0.79 -0.19
N ALA A 189 -5.91 2.10 0.06
CA ALA A 189 -6.80 3.09 -0.56
C ALA A 189 -6.61 3.17 -2.09
N VAL A 190 -5.36 3.12 -2.57
CA VAL A 190 -5.07 3.01 -4.01
C VAL A 190 -5.65 1.70 -4.57
N GLY A 191 -5.52 0.59 -3.85
CA GLY A 191 -6.10 -0.70 -4.21
C GLY A 191 -7.63 -0.65 -4.35
N LEU A 192 -8.32 0.10 -3.49
CA LEU A 192 -9.75 0.34 -3.60
C LEU A 192 -10.10 1.06 -4.92
N VAL A 193 -9.41 2.17 -5.22
CA VAL A 193 -9.62 2.92 -6.47
C VAL A 193 -9.35 2.03 -7.69
N TRP A 194 -8.30 1.22 -7.63
CA TRP A 194 -7.95 0.26 -8.68
C TRP A 194 -9.04 -0.81 -8.88
N GLY A 195 -9.57 -1.37 -7.79
CA GLY A 195 -10.67 -2.35 -7.83
C GLY A 195 -11.94 -1.78 -8.47
N VAL A 196 -12.30 -0.54 -8.11
CA VAL A 196 -13.42 0.18 -8.74
C VAL A 196 -13.17 0.39 -10.23
N PHE A 197 -11.98 0.84 -10.61
CA PHE A 197 -11.62 1.04 -12.02
C PHE A 197 -11.73 -0.27 -12.82
N LEU A 198 -11.22 -1.38 -12.30
CA LEU A 198 -11.31 -2.68 -12.96
C LEU A 198 -12.77 -3.13 -13.14
N SER A 199 -13.60 -2.97 -12.11
CA SER A 199 -15.03 -3.32 -12.18
C SER A 199 -15.75 -2.50 -13.25
N LEU A 200 -15.50 -1.19 -13.32
CA LEU A 200 -16.10 -0.31 -14.33
C LEU A 200 -15.60 -0.59 -15.76
N THR A 201 -14.35 -1.05 -15.90
CA THR A 201 -13.78 -1.40 -17.21
C THR A 201 -14.36 -2.72 -17.71
N ALA A 202 -14.47 -3.72 -16.84
CA ALA A 202 -15.09 -5.00 -17.16
C ALA A 202 -16.59 -4.83 -17.54
N ALA A 203 -17.24 -3.81 -16.98
CA ALA A 203 -18.63 -3.48 -17.29
C ALA A 203 -18.86 -2.97 -18.73
N LYS A 204 -17.82 -2.51 -19.40
CA LYS A 204 -17.90 -1.92 -20.75
C LYS A 204 -17.57 -2.92 -21.88
N GLN A 205 -17.14 -4.13 -21.51
CA GLN A 205 -16.86 -5.24 -22.44
C GLN A 205 -18.02 -6.24 -22.47
#